data_3cb838f7dd4aab9b219bb2c075e51679
#
_entry.id   3cb838f7dd4aab9b219bb2c075e51679
#
_cell.length_a   1.000
_cell.length_b   1.000
_cell.length_c   1.000
_cell.angle_alpha   90.00
_cell.angle_beta   90.00
_cell.angle_gamma   90.00
#
_symmetry.space_group_name_H-M   'P 1'
#
loop_
_entity.id
_entity.type
_entity.pdbx_description
1 polymer ?
#
loop_
_entity_poly.entity_id
_entity_poly.type
_entity_poly.pdbx_seq_one_letter_code
_entity_poly.pdbx_strand_id
1 'polypeptide(L)'
;MSRIAFFCIPAHGHTNPTLEVVKELIRQGHEVRYYSYECMREKIESTGAEYFSCEEYDFEQKLTPADGKRIAEDMSFAIEILVNSALAMDVVLLEEIKQWNPDCIVADSMALWGKLIAKKLNIPFVSSTTTFAFNKDSAKVMQGSLKDLVKILIQMRKAKKHIKRLQENG
;
A
#
# COMPACT_ATOMS: atom_id res chain seq x y z
N MET A 1 16.15 0.82 -20.04
CA MET A 1 16.33 1.38 -18.69
C MET A 1 15.08 2.19 -18.37
N SER A 2 14.38 1.89 -17.28
CA SER A 2 13.17 2.61 -16.85
C SER A 2 13.32 3.03 -15.41
N ARG A 3 12.67 4.13 -15.03
CA ARG A 3 12.55 4.59 -13.64
C ARG A 3 11.27 4.03 -13.03
N ILE A 4 11.38 3.37 -11.90
CA ILE A 4 10.26 2.67 -11.25
C ILE A 4 10.11 3.20 -9.82
N ALA A 5 8.96 3.80 -9.50
CA ALA A 5 8.60 4.12 -8.13
C ALA A 5 7.91 2.92 -7.48
N PHE A 6 8.46 2.42 -6.39
CA PHE A 6 7.92 1.27 -5.66
C PHE A 6 7.41 1.71 -4.29
N PHE A 7 6.12 1.50 -4.01
CA PHE A 7 5.48 1.86 -2.74
C PHE A 7 5.08 0.61 -1.95
N CYS A 8 5.41 0.57 -0.66
CA CYS A 8 5.03 -0.53 0.21
C CYS A 8 4.76 -0.04 1.64
N ILE A 9 3.79 -0.69 2.31
CA ILE A 9 3.55 -0.48 3.74
C ILE A 9 4.67 -1.11 4.59
N PRO A 10 4.93 -0.63 5.83
CA PRO A 10 6.04 -1.08 6.68
C PRO A 10 5.74 -2.43 7.38
N ALA A 11 5.30 -3.42 6.62
CA ALA A 11 5.00 -4.74 7.12
C ALA A 11 5.90 -5.79 6.49
N HIS A 12 6.57 -6.62 7.29
CA HIS A 12 7.50 -7.65 6.80
C HIS A 12 6.86 -8.60 5.77
N GLY A 13 5.59 -8.97 5.99
CA GLY A 13 4.84 -9.83 5.05
C GLY A 13 4.57 -9.18 3.70
N HIS A 14 4.60 -7.85 3.62
CA HIS A 14 4.40 -7.07 2.41
C HIS A 14 5.74 -6.71 1.75
N THR A 15 6.73 -6.27 2.54
CA THR A 15 8.05 -5.86 2.02
C THR A 15 8.90 -7.04 1.56
N ASN A 16 9.04 -8.11 2.36
CA ASN A 16 9.94 -9.21 2.05
C ASN A 16 9.69 -9.86 0.67
N PRO A 17 8.44 -10.13 0.25
CA PRO A 17 8.19 -10.71 -1.08
C PRO A 17 8.60 -9.82 -2.25
N THR A 18 8.69 -8.50 -2.03
CA THR A 18 9.03 -7.55 -3.09
C THR A 18 10.54 -7.41 -3.32
N LEU A 19 11.38 -7.78 -2.33
CA LEU A 19 12.82 -7.53 -2.38
C LEU A 19 13.50 -8.25 -3.56
N GLU A 20 13.14 -9.49 -3.83
CA GLU A 20 13.70 -10.25 -4.95
C GLU A 20 13.22 -9.70 -6.31
N VAL A 21 11.99 -9.19 -6.39
CA VAL A 21 11.48 -8.50 -7.57
C VAL A 21 12.29 -7.23 -7.84
N VAL A 22 12.56 -6.45 -6.79
CA VAL A 22 13.35 -5.22 -6.89
C VAL A 22 14.79 -5.50 -7.32
N LYS A 23 15.44 -6.52 -6.73
CA LYS A 23 16.78 -6.97 -7.15
C LYS A 23 16.81 -7.33 -8.63
N GLU A 24 15.81 -8.06 -9.10
CA GLU A 24 15.75 -8.46 -10.51
C GLU A 24 15.54 -7.24 -11.43
N LEU A 25 14.69 -6.28 -11.06
CA LEU A 25 14.51 -5.04 -11.82
C LEU A 25 15.83 -4.26 -11.97
N ILE A 26 16.59 -4.14 -10.88
CA ILE A 26 17.91 -3.48 -10.87
C ILE A 26 18.91 -4.27 -11.72
N ARG A 27 18.93 -5.60 -11.61
CA ARG A 27 19.79 -6.47 -12.44
C ARG A 27 19.50 -6.30 -13.94
N GLN A 28 18.26 -6.00 -14.31
CA GLN A 28 17.85 -5.69 -15.68
C GLN A 28 18.18 -4.25 -16.11
N GLY A 29 18.79 -3.45 -15.24
CA GLY A 29 19.24 -2.09 -15.53
C GLY A 29 18.15 -1.03 -15.36
N HIS A 30 17.10 -1.32 -14.57
CA HIS A 30 16.12 -0.33 -14.17
C HIS A 30 16.62 0.47 -12.96
N GLU A 31 16.21 1.73 -12.84
CA GLU A 31 16.38 2.57 -11.66
C GLU A 31 15.14 2.43 -10.79
N VAL A 32 15.31 2.02 -9.53
CA VAL A 32 14.19 1.81 -8.61
C VAL A 32 14.33 2.73 -7.39
N ARG A 33 13.34 3.59 -7.16
CA ARG A 33 13.12 4.30 -5.91
C ARG A 33 12.08 3.56 -5.09
N TYR A 34 12.46 3.17 -3.87
CA TYR A 34 11.60 2.41 -2.99
C TYR A 34 11.16 3.27 -1.81
N TYR A 35 9.88 3.60 -1.77
CA TYR A 35 9.24 4.42 -0.75
C TYR A 35 8.68 3.54 0.36
N SER A 36 9.25 3.62 1.56
CA SER A 36 8.86 2.83 2.71
C SER A 36 9.32 3.51 4.01
N TYR A 37 9.46 2.76 5.09
CA TYR A 37 9.71 3.24 6.44
C TYR A 37 11.09 2.80 6.93
N GLU A 38 11.69 3.55 7.86
CA GLU A 38 13.06 3.35 8.32
C GLU A 38 13.33 1.91 8.79
N CYS A 39 12.34 1.27 9.42
CA CYS A 39 12.46 -0.13 9.86
C CYS A 39 12.69 -1.15 8.72
N MET A 40 12.48 -0.75 7.45
CA MET A 40 12.70 -1.58 6.25
C MET A 40 13.94 -1.16 5.44
N ARG A 41 14.55 -0.03 5.76
CA ARG A 41 15.61 0.62 5.00
C ARG A 41 16.75 -0.32 4.62
N GLU A 42 17.38 -0.96 5.62
CA GLU A 42 18.53 -1.84 5.39
C GLU A 42 18.24 -2.95 4.38
N LYS A 43 17.05 -3.56 4.48
CA LYS A 43 16.60 -4.60 3.54
C LYS A 43 16.40 -4.07 2.14
N ILE A 44 15.82 -2.88 2.02
CA ILE A 44 15.55 -2.24 0.74
C ILE A 44 16.86 -1.85 0.07
N GLU A 45 17.76 -1.15 0.77
CA GLU A 45 19.06 -0.75 0.25
C GLU A 45 19.93 -1.95 -0.15
N SER A 46 19.80 -3.09 0.55
CA SER A 46 20.50 -4.34 0.18
C SER A 46 20.10 -4.89 -1.19
N THR A 47 18.98 -4.43 -1.76
CA THR A 47 18.56 -4.76 -3.13
C THR A 47 19.26 -3.94 -4.19
N GLY A 48 19.89 -2.81 -3.83
CA GLY A 48 20.42 -1.80 -4.71
C GLY A 48 19.42 -0.69 -5.08
N ALA A 49 18.21 -0.72 -4.55
CA ALA A 49 17.24 0.35 -4.72
C ALA A 49 17.61 1.60 -3.93
N GLU A 50 17.27 2.77 -4.44
CA GLU A 50 17.32 4.02 -3.70
C GLU A 50 16.15 4.06 -2.71
N TYR A 51 16.45 4.14 -1.41
CA TYR A 51 15.44 4.20 -0.35
C TYR A 51 14.95 5.63 -0.12
N PHE A 52 13.64 5.81 -0.01
CA PHE A 52 12.98 7.05 0.38
C PHE A 52 12.09 6.82 1.60
N SER A 53 12.30 7.65 2.64
CA SER A 53 11.50 7.57 3.87
C SER A 53 10.11 8.16 3.68
N CYS A 54 9.11 7.43 4.14
CA CYS A 54 7.73 7.89 4.24
C CYS A 54 7.33 8.31 5.67
N GLU A 55 8.25 8.25 6.64
CA GLU A 55 7.90 8.43 8.06
C GLU A 55 7.42 9.84 8.42
N GLU A 56 7.95 10.86 7.77
CA GLU A 56 7.55 12.25 8.04
C GLU A 56 6.08 12.52 7.67
N TYR A 57 5.50 11.65 6.86
CA TYR A 57 4.19 11.81 6.25
C TYR A 57 3.16 10.81 6.77
N ASP A 58 3.59 9.94 7.70
CA ASP A 58 2.81 8.81 8.13
C ASP A 58 1.80 9.17 9.22
N PHE A 59 0.53 9.03 8.90
CA PHE A 59 -0.54 9.09 9.88
C PHE A 59 -0.46 7.91 10.87
N GLU A 60 0.10 6.77 10.46
CA GLU A 60 0.26 5.56 11.29
C GLU A 60 1.24 5.75 12.44
N GLN A 61 2.22 6.66 12.34
CA GLN A 61 3.12 6.99 13.48
C GLN A 61 2.36 7.46 14.74
N LYS A 62 1.11 7.89 14.59
CA LYS A 62 0.24 8.29 15.69
C LYS A 62 -0.58 7.13 16.25
N LEU A 63 -0.47 5.94 15.68
CA LEU A 63 -1.19 4.76 16.16
C LEU A 63 -0.57 4.23 17.46
N THR A 64 -1.43 3.93 18.41
CA THR A 64 -1.05 3.30 19.66
C THR A 64 -1.04 1.77 19.54
N PRO A 65 -0.38 1.03 20.44
CA PRO A 65 -0.50 -0.44 20.47
C PRO A 65 -1.95 -0.95 20.58
N ALA A 66 -2.84 -0.17 21.21
CA ALA A 66 -4.27 -0.49 21.30
C ALA A 66 -4.96 -0.41 19.91
N ASP A 67 -4.52 0.52 19.07
CA ASP A 67 -5.05 0.65 17.70
C ASP A 67 -4.68 -0.55 16.83
N GLY A 68 -3.52 -1.15 17.02
CA GLY A 68 -3.10 -2.37 16.33
C GLY A 68 -4.10 -3.53 16.52
N LYS A 69 -4.55 -3.75 17.75
CA LYS A 69 -5.61 -4.73 18.04
C LYS A 69 -6.94 -4.34 17.37
N ARG A 70 -7.32 -3.07 17.45
CA ARG A 70 -8.55 -2.56 16.84
C ARG A 70 -8.54 -2.69 15.33
N ILE A 71 -7.40 -2.43 14.66
CA ILE A 71 -7.24 -2.64 13.21
C ILE A 71 -7.54 -4.09 12.82
N ALA A 72 -7.07 -5.06 13.62
CA ALA A 72 -7.31 -6.48 13.36
C ALA A 72 -8.78 -6.91 13.57
N GLU A 73 -9.52 -6.24 14.45
CA GLU A 73 -10.88 -6.62 14.86
C GLU A 73 -11.99 -5.80 14.18
N ASP A 74 -11.69 -4.57 13.75
CA ASP A 74 -12.64 -3.62 13.13
C ASP A 74 -12.19 -3.22 11.72
N MET A 75 -12.74 -3.90 10.72
CA MET A 75 -12.47 -3.61 9.29
C MET A 75 -12.80 -2.16 8.91
N SER A 76 -13.81 -1.54 9.51
CA SER A 76 -14.16 -0.14 9.20
C SER A 76 -13.07 0.80 9.67
N PHE A 77 -12.49 0.55 10.85
CA PHE A 77 -11.37 1.30 11.38
C PHE A 77 -10.09 1.06 10.56
N ALA A 78 -9.81 -0.19 10.18
CA ALA A 78 -8.69 -0.51 9.30
C ALA A 78 -8.78 0.24 7.95
N ILE A 79 -9.96 0.26 7.33
CA ILE A 79 -10.19 1.02 6.09
C ILE A 79 -10.04 2.53 6.32
N GLU A 80 -10.49 3.06 7.45
CA GLU A 80 -10.32 4.48 7.80
C GLU A 80 -8.83 4.85 7.84
N ILE A 81 -8.02 4.05 8.51
CA ILE A 81 -6.57 4.25 8.59
C ILE A 81 -5.95 4.22 7.20
N LEU A 82 -6.22 3.17 6.41
CA LEU A 82 -5.69 3.05 5.04
C LEU A 82 -6.05 4.25 4.15
N VAL A 83 -7.29 4.74 4.24
CA VAL A 83 -7.73 5.90 3.47
C VAL A 83 -7.04 7.18 3.94
N ASN A 84 -6.93 7.38 5.25
CA ASN A 84 -6.26 8.57 5.79
C ASN A 84 -4.77 8.59 5.41
N SER A 85 -4.06 7.45 5.55
CA SER A 85 -2.67 7.32 5.10
C SER A 85 -2.53 7.58 3.61
N ALA A 86 -3.43 7.00 2.80
CA ALA A 86 -3.40 7.19 1.35
C ALA A 86 -3.55 8.67 0.95
N LEU A 87 -4.47 9.40 1.58
CA LEU A 87 -4.69 10.81 1.27
C LEU A 87 -3.54 11.70 1.77
N ALA A 88 -2.95 11.39 2.93
CA ALA A 88 -1.80 12.12 3.45
C ALA A 88 -0.57 11.94 2.56
N MET A 89 -0.25 10.69 2.21
CA MET A 89 0.89 10.35 1.35
C MET A 89 0.73 10.91 -0.07
N ASP A 90 -0.48 10.88 -0.61
CA ASP A 90 -0.77 11.42 -1.94
C ASP A 90 -0.42 12.92 -2.02
N VAL A 91 -0.82 13.71 -1.02
CA VAL A 91 -0.53 15.16 -1.01
C VAL A 91 0.96 15.44 -1.02
N VAL A 92 1.73 14.66 -0.28
CA VAL A 92 3.16 14.94 -0.08
C VAL A 92 4.02 14.38 -1.22
N LEU A 93 3.75 13.14 -1.63
CA LEU A 93 4.57 12.46 -2.62
C LEU A 93 4.23 12.86 -4.06
N LEU A 94 3.05 13.45 -4.30
CA LEU A 94 2.61 13.76 -5.65
C LEU A 94 3.60 14.64 -6.42
N GLU A 95 4.08 15.73 -5.81
CA GLU A 95 5.00 16.67 -6.48
C GLU A 95 6.40 16.06 -6.65
N GLU A 96 6.89 15.28 -5.69
CA GLU A 96 8.16 14.56 -5.80
C GLU A 96 8.13 13.55 -6.94
N ILE A 97 7.07 12.72 -7.00
CA ILE A 97 6.91 11.73 -8.07
C ILE A 97 6.74 12.40 -9.43
N LYS A 98 6.02 13.50 -9.49
CA LYS A 98 5.86 14.30 -10.71
C LYS A 98 7.20 14.86 -11.22
N GLN A 99 8.04 15.37 -10.31
CA GLN A 99 9.38 15.88 -10.67
C GLN A 99 10.32 14.76 -11.10
N TRP A 100 10.33 13.64 -10.40
CA TRP A 100 11.16 12.50 -10.77
C TRP A 100 10.67 11.81 -12.06
N ASN A 101 9.36 11.88 -12.33
CA ASN A 101 8.69 11.38 -13.52
C ASN A 101 9.05 9.92 -13.85
N PRO A 102 8.64 8.95 -13.01
CA PRO A 102 8.90 7.53 -13.26
C PRO A 102 8.10 7.02 -14.47
N ASP A 103 8.65 6.00 -15.13
CA ASP A 103 7.99 5.32 -16.25
C ASP A 103 6.88 4.36 -15.78
N CYS A 104 6.96 3.92 -14.53
CA CYS A 104 5.99 3.00 -13.93
C CYS A 104 5.93 3.19 -12.41
N ILE A 105 4.75 3.00 -11.85
CA ILE A 105 4.54 2.89 -10.40
C ILE A 105 4.14 1.46 -10.07
N VAL A 106 4.87 0.83 -9.16
CA VAL A 106 4.53 -0.46 -8.54
C VAL A 106 4.14 -0.20 -7.10
N ALA A 107 2.97 -0.62 -6.67
CA ALA A 107 2.58 -0.45 -5.28
C ALA A 107 1.99 -1.73 -4.67
N ASP A 108 2.33 -1.97 -3.43
CA ASP A 108 1.63 -2.95 -2.60
C ASP A 108 0.13 -2.65 -2.59
N SER A 109 -0.69 -3.69 -2.57
CA SER A 109 -2.15 -3.56 -2.61
C SER A 109 -2.75 -2.73 -1.47
N MET A 110 -2.00 -2.57 -0.35
CA MET A 110 -2.38 -1.73 0.79
C MET A 110 -1.81 -0.31 0.68
N ALA A 111 -0.80 -0.06 -0.15
CA ALA A 111 -0.24 1.26 -0.40
C ALA A 111 -1.10 2.02 -1.44
N LEU A 112 -2.32 2.39 -1.03
CA LEU A 112 -3.35 2.96 -1.92
C LEU A 112 -2.92 4.30 -2.56
N TRP A 113 -2.03 5.06 -1.91
CA TRP A 113 -1.47 6.31 -2.45
C TRP A 113 -0.73 6.10 -3.77
N GLY A 114 -0.02 4.98 -3.94
CA GLY A 114 0.64 4.68 -5.21
C GLY A 114 -0.33 4.61 -6.39
N LYS A 115 -1.53 4.05 -6.17
CA LYS A 115 -2.59 4.02 -7.18
C LYS A 115 -3.19 5.41 -7.45
N LEU A 116 -3.37 6.22 -6.41
CA LEU A 116 -3.88 7.59 -6.55
C LEU A 116 -2.91 8.44 -7.36
N ILE A 117 -1.63 8.43 -6.99
CA ILE A 117 -0.58 9.18 -7.68
C ILE A 117 -0.46 8.74 -9.15
N ALA A 118 -0.43 7.41 -9.38
CA ALA A 118 -0.37 6.87 -10.74
C ALA A 118 -1.53 7.37 -11.62
N LYS A 119 -2.75 7.38 -11.07
CA LYS A 119 -3.93 7.87 -11.77
C LYS A 119 -3.85 9.37 -12.05
N LYS A 120 -3.44 10.18 -11.06
CA LYS A 120 -3.34 11.66 -11.19
C LYS A 120 -2.28 12.07 -12.21
N LEU A 121 -1.16 11.36 -12.24
CA LEU A 121 -0.04 11.64 -13.15
C LEU A 121 -0.13 10.89 -14.48
N ASN A 122 -1.15 10.04 -14.65
CA ASN A 122 -1.31 9.17 -15.84
C ASN A 122 -0.08 8.29 -16.10
N ILE A 123 0.51 7.74 -15.03
CA ILE A 123 1.66 6.85 -15.07
C ILE A 123 1.18 5.38 -15.06
N PRO A 124 1.78 4.48 -15.87
CA PRO A 124 1.50 3.05 -15.81
C PRO A 124 1.60 2.49 -14.40
N PHE A 125 0.63 1.67 -13.99
CA PHE A 125 0.50 1.17 -12.62
C PHE A 125 0.45 -0.35 -12.56
N VAL A 126 1.24 -0.92 -11.63
CA VAL A 126 1.23 -2.34 -11.29
C VAL A 126 0.89 -2.51 -9.80
N SER A 127 -0.12 -3.31 -9.49
CA SER A 127 -0.42 -3.68 -8.11
C SER A 127 0.35 -4.93 -7.71
N SER A 128 1.19 -4.82 -6.70
CA SER A 128 1.85 -5.96 -6.06
C SER A 128 0.95 -6.50 -4.95
N THR A 129 0.49 -7.74 -5.10
CA THR A 129 -0.39 -8.37 -4.11
C THR A 129 0.36 -9.46 -3.38
N THR A 130 0.55 -9.29 -2.09
CA THR A 130 1.29 -10.20 -1.20
C THR A 130 0.36 -11.12 -0.39
N THR A 131 -0.96 -11.03 -0.62
CA THR A 131 -1.99 -11.86 -0.01
C THR A 131 -2.49 -12.92 -0.95
N PHE A 132 -3.28 -13.87 -0.43
CA PHE A 132 -3.91 -14.92 -1.26
C PHE A 132 -4.85 -14.31 -2.31
N ALA A 133 -4.84 -14.87 -3.51
CA ALA A 133 -5.82 -14.54 -4.53
C ALA A 133 -7.22 -14.99 -4.09
N PHE A 134 -8.14 -14.04 -3.96
CA PHE A 134 -9.54 -14.34 -3.68
C PHE A 134 -10.27 -14.65 -4.99
N ASN A 135 -10.70 -15.90 -5.13
CA ASN A 135 -11.53 -16.36 -6.23
C ASN A 135 -12.71 -17.20 -5.71
N LYS A 136 -13.54 -17.71 -6.61
CA LYS A 136 -14.70 -18.52 -6.24
C LYS A 136 -14.34 -19.78 -5.44
N ASP A 137 -13.15 -20.33 -5.66
CA ASP A 137 -12.71 -21.55 -5.00
C ASP A 137 -12.09 -21.28 -3.63
N SER A 138 -11.31 -20.21 -3.48
CA SER A 138 -10.81 -19.76 -2.18
C SER A 138 -11.97 -19.32 -1.25
N ALA A 139 -13.02 -18.72 -1.80
CA ALA A 139 -14.22 -18.35 -1.03
C ALA A 139 -14.96 -19.57 -0.42
N LYS A 140 -14.90 -20.75 -1.07
CA LYS A 140 -15.47 -21.99 -0.52
C LYS A 140 -14.70 -22.50 0.70
N VAL A 141 -13.39 -22.27 0.75
CA VAL A 141 -12.52 -22.67 1.86
C VAL A 141 -12.68 -21.72 3.06
N MET A 142 -12.99 -20.44 2.81
CA MET A 142 -13.27 -19.44 3.84
C MET A 142 -14.72 -19.52 4.32
N GLN A 143 -15.13 -20.66 4.88
CA GLN A 143 -16.48 -20.84 5.45
C GLN A 143 -16.59 -20.06 6.77
N GLY A 144 -17.01 -18.78 6.67
CA GLY A 144 -17.42 -18.00 7.82
C GLY A 144 -18.85 -18.37 8.26
N SER A 145 -19.14 -18.21 9.55
CA SER A 145 -20.50 -18.37 10.05
C SER A 145 -21.41 -17.25 9.50
N LEU A 146 -22.72 -17.47 9.50
CA LEU A 146 -23.69 -16.43 9.12
C LEU A 146 -23.51 -15.15 9.95
N LYS A 147 -23.10 -15.28 11.24
CA LYS A 147 -22.79 -14.16 12.13
C LYS A 147 -21.59 -13.36 11.62
N ASP A 148 -20.55 -14.01 11.10
CA ASP A 148 -19.38 -13.33 10.54
C ASP A 148 -19.72 -12.56 9.27
N LEU A 149 -20.57 -13.13 8.41
CA LEU A 149 -21.07 -12.45 7.21
C LEU A 149 -21.88 -11.19 7.57
N VAL A 150 -22.77 -11.27 8.55
CA VAL A 150 -23.54 -10.11 9.04
C VAL A 150 -22.59 -9.05 9.62
N LYS A 151 -21.60 -9.45 10.43
CA LYS A 151 -20.59 -8.55 10.99
C LYS A 151 -19.82 -7.82 9.88
N ILE A 152 -19.34 -8.54 8.86
CA ILE A 152 -18.65 -7.99 7.69
C ILE A 152 -19.53 -6.98 6.96
N LEU A 153 -20.79 -7.30 6.69
CA LEU A 153 -21.72 -6.40 6.00
C LEU A 153 -21.95 -5.09 6.77
N ILE A 154 -22.08 -5.17 8.10
CA ILE A 154 -22.21 -3.97 8.95
C ILE A 154 -20.95 -3.13 8.88
N GLN A 155 -19.77 -3.74 8.99
CA GLN A 155 -18.48 -3.04 8.92
C GLN A 155 -18.26 -2.41 7.54
N MET A 156 -18.60 -3.10 6.45
CA MET A 156 -18.53 -2.54 5.09
C MET A 156 -19.44 -1.33 4.92
N ARG A 157 -20.66 -1.35 5.50
CA ARG A 157 -21.56 -0.18 5.47
C ARG A 157 -20.94 1.02 6.20
N LYS A 158 -20.30 0.81 7.36
CA LYS A 158 -19.59 1.85 8.10
C LYS A 158 -18.39 2.40 7.32
N ALA A 159 -17.63 1.51 6.64
CA ALA A 159 -16.46 1.87 5.84
C ALA A 159 -16.82 2.65 4.57
N LYS A 160 -18.07 2.57 4.09
CA LYS A 160 -18.49 3.17 2.80
C LYS A 160 -18.14 4.66 2.69
N LYS A 161 -18.26 5.42 3.77
CA LYS A 161 -17.92 6.85 3.81
C LYS A 161 -16.42 7.10 3.53
N HIS A 162 -15.54 6.25 4.04
CA HIS A 162 -14.09 6.36 3.85
C HIS A 162 -13.72 6.00 2.42
N ILE A 163 -14.30 4.92 1.89
CA ILE A 163 -14.11 4.51 0.48
C ILE A 163 -14.55 5.63 -0.47
N LYS A 164 -15.70 6.27 -0.19
CA LYS A 164 -16.20 7.40 -0.98
C LYS A 164 -15.21 8.56 -0.98
N ARG A 165 -14.66 8.93 0.20
CA ARG A 165 -13.61 9.96 0.29
C ARG A 165 -12.40 9.66 -0.60
N LEU A 166 -11.94 8.41 -0.61
CA LEU A 166 -10.83 7.99 -1.46
C LEU A 166 -11.17 8.15 -2.95
N GLN A 167 -12.39 7.79 -3.35
CA GLN A 167 -12.86 7.90 -4.74
C GLN A 167 -13.00 9.37 -5.20
N GLU A 168 -13.40 10.28 -4.30
CA GLU A 168 -13.56 11.71 -4.60
C GLU A 168 -12.22 12.45 -4.74
N ASN A 169 -11.13 11.92 -4.18
CA ASN A 169 -9.80 12.51 -4.23
C ASN A 169 -8.86 11.84 -5.24
N GLY A 170 -9.25 10.76 -5.84
CA GLY A 170 -8.53 10.00 -6.87
C GLY A 170 -9.29 9.91 -8.17
#